data_458a8ee36b8e1214ddc2c84dcf72f6a1
#
_entry.id   458a8ee36b8e1214ddc2c84dcf72f6a1
#
_cell.length_a   1.000
_cell.length_b   1.000
_cell.length_c   1.000
_cell.angle_alpha   90.00
_cell.angle_beta   90.00
_cell.angle_gamma   90.00
#
_symmetry.space_group_name_H-M   'P 1'
#
loop_
_entity.id
_entity.type
_entity.pdbx_description
1 polymer ?
#
loop_
_entity_poly.entity_id
_entity_poly.type
_entity_poly.pdbx_seq_one_letter_code
_entity_poly.pdbx_strand_id
1 'polypeptide(L)'
;LTTPGTAIGSSRYALSEEDYARMPEIFAKWKIKYVLPTGGNGTMDTCGKIRRACEGTDIRVVGIPKTIDNDIAVTDHTPGYGSSARYLAETVAEIGADVKSLPIHVCIVEAMGRNAGWITAASALAREKKGDAPHLIYLPERPFREEEFLEDVKRLYEELGGVVVVASEGLKKENGEPIVPPIFRSGRSVYYGDVGAYLAELVIRKLGIKARSEKPGICGRASIPLQSAVDREEAVLAGRTALESALAGQTGVMVSFVREASEDGSYRMHPGTVPIEEVMMYERKVPESYINERGNDVTEEFVSWCKPLADVHHREFIDFQEYYWERKGKRE
;
A
#
# COMPACT_ATOMS: atom_id res chain seq x y z
N LEU A 1 12.67 -14.43 11.78
CA LEU A 1 11.77 -13.66 10.89
C LEU A 1 12.54 -12.82 9.86
N THR A 2 13.48 -13.46 9.16
CA THR A 2 14.36 -12.81 8.18
C THR A 2 14.14 -13.33 6.76
N THR A 3 13.08 -14.12 6.53
CA THR A 3 12.75 -14.64 5.21
C THR A 3 12.04 -13.54 4.41
N PRO A 4 12.57 -13.13 3.25
CA PRO A 4 11.95 -12.10 2.41
C PRO A 4 10.78 -12.67 1.61
N GLY A 5 9.78 -13.20 2.28
CA GLY A 5 8.62 -13.85 1.68
C GLY A 5 7.84 -14.70 2.67
N THR A 6 6.90 -15.49 2.17
CA THR A 6 6.05 -16.36 2.98
C THR A 6 6.82 -17.58 3.48
N ALA A 7 7.18 -17.59 4.77
CA ALA A 7 8.00 -18.67 5.38
C ALA A 7 7.32 -20.04 5.37
N ILE A 8 5.98 -20.08 5.45
CA ILE A 8 5.17 -21.32 5.45
C ILE A 8 4.56 -21.63 4.08
N GLY A 9 4.96 -20.91 3.04
CA GLY A 9 4.38 -21.04 1.70
C GLY A 9 2.99 -20.38 1.56
N SER A 10 2.45 -20.44 0.37
CA SER A 10 1.08 -20.00 0.07
C SER A 10 0.52 -20.78 -1.13
N SER A 11 -0.80 -20.73 -1.29
CA SER A 11 -1.47 -21.34 -2.43
C SER A 11 -2.32 -20.29 -3.16
N ARG A 12 -2.38 -20.43 -4.49
CA ARG A 12 -3.32 -19.70 -5.36
C ARG A 12 -4.36 -20.63 -5.99
N TYR A 13 -4.46 -21.86 -5.47
CA TYR A 13 -5.48 -22.81 -5.91
C TYR A 13 -6.87 -22.23 -5.66
N ALA A 14 -7.68 -22.20 -6.69
CA ALA A 14 -9.05 -21.71 -6.59
C ALA A 14 -9.92 -22.88 -6.07
N LEU A 15 -10.30 -22.79 -4.79
CA LEU A 15 -11.17 -23.78 -4.16
C LEU A 15 -12.56 -23.79 -4.81
N SER A 16 -13.06 -24.99 -5.15
CA SER A 16 -14.42 -25.22 -5.63
C SER A 16 -15.39 -25.38 -4.46
N GLU A 17 -16.68 -25.36 -4.74
CA GLU A 17 -17.71 -25.64 -3.71
C GLU A 17 -17.58 -27.06 -3.17
N GLU A 18 -17.14 -28.02 -3.98
CA GLU A 18 -16.87 -29.40 -3.56
C GLU A 18 -15.67 -29.46 -2.59
N ASP A 19 -14.62 -28.66 -2.84
CA ASP A 19 -13.47 -28.56 -1.92
C ASP A 19 -13.91 -28.05 -0.54
N TYR A 20 -14.74 -27.00 -0.50
CA TYR A 20 -15.28 -26.48 0.76
C TYR A 20 -16.15 -27.53 1.48
N ALA A 21 -17.02 -28.24 0.78
CA ALA A 21 -17.89 -29.25 1.37
C ALA A 21 -17.09 -30.39 2.03
N ARG A 22 -15.91 -30.72 1.52
CA ARG A 22 -15.03 -31.77 2.05
C ARG A 22 -14.16 -31.35 3.22
N MET A 23 -13.99 -30.04 3.44
CA MET A 23 -13.08 -29.54 4.48
C MET A 23 -13.40 -30.03 5.89
N PRO A 24 -14.67 -30.06 6.37
CA PRO A 24 -14.98 -30.54 7.72
C PRO A 24 -14.50 -31.96 7.97
N GLU A 25 -14.69 -32.87 7.00
CA GLU A 25 -14.23 -34.25 7.07
C GLU A 25 -12.70 -34.35 7.15
N ILE A 26 -12.00 -33.54 6.33
CA ILE A 26 -10.54 -33.47 6.32
C ILE A 26 -10.03 -32.95 7.66
N PHE A 27 -10.63 -31.89 8.18
CA PHE A 27 -10.25 -31.32 9.47
C PHE A 27 -10.50 -32.31 10.63
N ALA A 28 -11.65 -33.01 10.63
CA ALA A 28 -11.95 -34.04 11.61
C ALA A 28 -10.95 -35.21 11.54
N LYS A 29 -10.62 -35.70 10.34
CA LYS A 29 -9.62 -36.75 10.12
C LYS A 29 -8.25 -36.40 10.70
N TRP A 30 -7.82 -35.15 10.55
CA TRP A 30 -6.52 -34.66 11.02
C TRP A 30 -6.59 -34.01 12.41
N LYS A 31 -7.75 -34.07 13.08
CA LYS A 31 -8.00 -33.46 14.40
C LYS A 31 -7.68 -31.97 14.46
N ILE A 32 -7.94 -31.25 13.33
CA ILE A 32 -7.78 -29.80 13.25
C ILE A 32 -9.02 -29.14 13.85
N LYS A 33 -8.83 -28.32 14.88
CA LYS A 33 -9.88 -27.56 15.55
C LYS A 33 -9.83 -26.07 15.26
N TYR A 34 -8.66 -25.54 14.97
CA TYR A 34 -8.43 -24.13 14.76
C TYR A 34 -7.88 -23.91 13.36
N VAL A 35 -8.55 -23.08 12.57
CA VAL A 35 -8.18 -22.72 11.20
C VAL A 35 -7.99 -21.23 11.16
N LEU A 36 -6.77 -20.76 10.88
CA LEU A 36 -6.37 -19.36 10.94
C LEU A 36 -5.87 -18.89 9.57
N PRO A 37 -6.77 -18.68 8.58
CA PRO A 37 -6.39 -18.23 7.26
C PRO A 37 -5.76 -16.83 7.34
N THR A 38 -4.54 -16.69 6.76
CA THR A 38 -3.78 -15.43 6.80
C THR A 38 -3.64 -14.86 5.39
N GLY A 39 -4.16 -13.67 5.14
CA GLY A 39 -4.03 -13.02 3.83
C GLY A 39 -4.93 -11.82 3.63
N GLY A 40 -5.06 -11.40 2.36
CA GLY A 40 -5.85 -10.24 1.93
C GLY A 40 -7.33 -10.57 1.68
N ASN A 41 -8.03 -9.68 0.96
CA ASN A 41 -9.47 -9.78 0.68
C ASN A 41 -9.91 -11.17 0.20
N GLY A 42 -9.23 -11.76 -0.79
CA GLY A 42 -9.56 -13.10 -1.28
C GLY A 42 -9.42 -14.21 -0.21
N THR A 43 -8.54 -14.02 0.77
CA THR A 43 -8.40 -14.94 1.90
C THR A 43 -9.54 -14.76 2.90
N MET A 44 -10.02 -13.52 3.09
CA MET A 44 -11.18 -13.27 3.96
C MET A 44 -12.46 -13.87 3.37
N ASP A 45 -12.65 -13.80 2.06
CA ASP A 45 -13.73 -14.50 1.36
C ASP A 45 -13.64 -16.03 1.57
N THR A 46 -12.44 -16.58 1.44
CA THR A 46 -12.16 -18.01 1.72
C THR A 46 -12.45 -18.34 3.18
N CYS A 47 -12.05 -17.50 4.13
CA CYS A 47 -12.30 -17.66 5.56
C CYS A 47 -13.82 -17.79 5.85
N GLY A 48 -14.63 -16.88 5.29
CA GLY A 48 -16.08 -16.94 5.43
C GLY A 48 -16.71 -18.20 4.83
N LYS A 49 -16.21 -18.66 3.67
CA LYS A 49 -16.68 -19.92 3.06
C LYS A 49 -16.31 -21.14 3.88
N ILE A 50 -15.08 -21.22 4.40
CA ILE A 50 -14.65 -22.29 5.32
C ILE A 50 -15.54 -22.30 6.58
N ARG A 51 -15.78 -21.12 7.16
CA ARG A 51 -16.66 -20.99 8.34
C ARG A 51 -18.04 -21.56 8.07
N ARG A 52 -18.66 -21.22 6.94
CA ARG A 52 -19.99 -21.76 6.55
C ARG A 52 -19.96 -23.26 6.37
N ALA A 53 -18.93 -23.79 5.69
CA ALA A 53 -18.78 -25.24 5.51
C ALA A 53 -18.61 -26.00 6.84
N CYS A 54 -17.99 -25.36 7.86
CA CYS A 54 -17.78 -25.93 9.18
C CYS A 54 -18.93 -25.61 10.17
N GLU A 55 -20.08 -25.14 9.71
CA GLU A 55 -21.23 -24.86 10.58
C GLU A 55 -21.72 -26.11 11.27
N GLY A 56 -22.04 -26.02 12.57
CA GLY A 56 -22.44 -27.19 13.38
C GLY A 56 -21.29 -28.06 13.87
N THR A 57 -20.04 -27.73 13.56
CA THR A 57 -18.84 -28.43 14.07
C THR A 57 -18.18 -27.68 15.23
N ASP A 58 -17.19 -28.31 15.90
CA ASP A 58 -16.37 -27.64 16.91
C ASP A 58 -15.13 -26.90 16.31
N ILE A 59 -15.05 -26.80 14.98
CA ILE A 59 -13.97 -26.14 14.27
C ILE A 59 -14.15 -24.60 14.37
N ARG A 60 -13.08 -23.91 14.77
CA ARG A 60 -13.04 -22.44 14.88
C ARG A 60 -12.22 -21.86 13.74
N VAL A 61 -12.82 -20.89 13.03
CA VAL A 61 -12.22 -20.24 11.88
C VAL A 61 -12.10 -18.75 12.17
N VAL A 62 -10.86 -18.25 12.24
CA VAL A 62 -10.56 -16.83 12.53
C VAL A 62 -9.59 -16.31 11.49
N GLY A 63 -9.97 -15.25 10.78
CA GLY A 63 -9.14 -14.60 9.77
C GLY A 63 -8.04 -13.73 10.37
N ILE A 64 -6.84 -13.81 9.79
CA ILE A 64 -5.72 -12.91 10.11
C ILE A 64 -5.48 -12.01 8.90
N PRO A 65 -5.71 -10.69 9.01
CA PRO A 65 -5.49 -9.78 7.90
C PRO A 65 -4.00 -9.66 7.57
N LYS A 66 -3.65 -9.72 6.28
CA LYS A 66 -2.29 -9.49 5.78
C LYS A 66 -2.36 -9.07 4.32
N THR A 67 -2.07 -7.81 4.06
CA THR A 67 -1.87 -7.26 2.71
C THR A 67 -1.05 -5.99 2.77
N ILE A 68 -0.21 -5.74 1.75
CA ILE A 68 0.45 -4.45 1.61
C ILE A 68 -0.50 -3.38 1.06
N ASP A 69 -1.58 -3.79 0.38
CA ASP A 69 -2.50 -2.89 -0.32
C ASP A 69 -3.39 -2.09 0.64
N ASN A 70 -3.47 -2.48 1.92
CA ASN A 70 -4.29 -1.84 2.96
C ASN A 70 -5.78 -1.70 2.58
N ASP A 71 -6.26 -2.64 1.79
CA ASP A 71 -7.56 -2.62 1.13
C ASP A 71 -8.64 -3.47 1.84
N ILE A 72 -8.33 -4.04 3.01
CA ILE A 72 -9.29 -4.78 3.82
C ILE A 72 -10.16 -3.80 4.62
N ALA A 73 -11.47 -4.02 4.57
CA ALA A 73 -12.45 -3.19 5.28
C ALA A 73 -12.46 -3.46 6.80
N VAL A 74 -13.05 -2.52 7.56
CA VAL A 74 -13.33 -2.63 9.00
C VAL A 74 -12.06 -2.82 9.88
N THR A 75 -10.93 -2.33 9.42
CA THR A 75 -9.69 -2.23 10.21
C THR A 75 -9.00 -0.90 9.91
N ASP A 76 -8.28 -0.32 10.88
CA ASP A 76 -7.54 0.93 10.65
C ASP A 76 -6.47 0.74 9.57
N HIS A 77 -5.74 -0.36 9.65
CA HIS A 77 -4.72 -0.75 8.67
C HIS A 77 -4.49 -2.26 8.72
N THR A 78 -3.64 -2.76 7.84
CA THR A 78 -3.34 -4.19 7.72
C THR A 78 -1.85 -4.47 7.88
N PRO A 79 -1.44 -5.54 8.58
CA PRO A 79 -0.05 -5.99 8.59
C PRO A 79 0.49 -6.21 7.18
N GLY A 80 1.67 -5.66 6.92
CA GLY A 80 2.33 -5.59 5.63
C GLY A 80 2.34 -4.18 5.03
N TYR A 81 1.31 -3.37 5.30
CA TYR A 81 1.19 -2.02 4.75
C TYR A 81 2.28 -1.08 5.28
N GLY A 82 2.50 -1.02 6.59
CA GLY A 82 3.48 -0.11 7.19
C GLY A 82 4.89 -0.29 6.63
N SER A 83 5.31 -1.54 6.44
CA SER A 83 6.62 -1.86 5.83
C SER A 83 6.69 -1.46 4.36
N SER A 84 5.61 -1.67 3.60
CA SER A 84 5.56 -1.27 2.19
C SER A 84 5.53 0.26 2.03
N ALA A 85 4.81 0.96 2.89
CA ALA A 85 4.78 2.41 2.98
C ALA A 85 6.17 2.99 3.26
N ARG A 86 6.88 2.45 4.26
CA ARG A 86 8.26 2.81 4.58
C ARG A 86 9.18 2.61 3.38
N TYR A 87 9.12 1.43 2.77
CA TYR A 87 9.96 1.12 1.61
C TYR A 87 9.77 2.13 0.48
N LEU A 88 8.53 2.46 0.14
CA LEU A 88 8.26 3.41 -0.95
C LEU A 88 8.71 4.83 -0.57
N ALA A 89 8.46 5.28 0.65
CA ALA A 89 8.88 6.60 1.12
C ALA A 89 10.40 6.76 1.07
N GLU A 90 11.15 5.81 1.64
CA GLU A 90 12.63 5.81 1.61
C GLU A 90 13.17 5.78 0.16
N THR A 91 12.60 4.90 -0.70
CA THR A 91 12.99 4.81 -2.11
C THR A 91 12.73 6.12 -2.85
N VAL A 92 11.58 6.76 -2.62
CA VAL A 92 11.23 8.03 -3.28
C VAL A 92 12.11 9.17 -2.77
N ALA A 93 12.49 9.19 -1.50
CA ALA A 93 13.44 10.15 -0.97
C ALA A 93 14.82 10.04 -1.64
N GLU A 94 15.33 8.81 -1.82
CA GLU A 94 16.60 8.54 -2.52
C GLU A 94 16.53 8.97 -4.00
N ILE A 95 15.45 8.59 -4.70
CA ILE A 95 15.21 9.03 -6.10
C ILE A 95 15.11 10.56 -6.17
N GLY A 96 14.44 11.19 -5.20
CA GLY A 96 14.33 12.66 -5.12
C GLY A 96 15.68 13.34 -5.01
N ALA A 97 16.59 12.80 -4.19
CA ALA A 97 17.95 13.30 -4.05
C ALA A 97 18.74 13.16 -5.35
N ASP A 98 18.63 12.03 -6.07
CA ASP A 98 19.28 11.83 -7.37
C ASP A 98 18.73 12.81 -8.42
N VAL A 99 17.43 12.93 -8.56
CA VAL A 99 16.78 13.85 -9.51
C VAL A 99 17.14 15.31 -9.21
N LYS A 100 17.21 15.69 -7.95
CA LYS A 100 17.64 17.04 -7.54
C LYS A 100 19.11 17.31 -7.87
N SER A 101 19.96 16.31 -7.73
CA SER A 101 21.40 16.42 -8.04
C SER A 101 21.67 16.53 -9.55
N LEU A 102 20.77 15.99 -10.38
CA LEU A 102 20.86 16.02 -11.85
C LEU A 102 19.51 16.48 -12.46
N PRO A 103 19.20 17.80 -12.36
CA PRO A 103 17.86 18.32 -12.67
C PRO A 103 17.62 18.47 -14.18
N ILE A 104 17.59 17.38 -14.92
CA ILE A 104 17.42 17.34 -16.39
C ILE A 104 16.30 16.41 -16.85
N HIS A 105 15.51 15.84 -15.93
CA HIS A 105 14.53 14.83 -16.29
C HIS A 105 13.36 14.73 -15.31
N VAL A 106 12.33 14.04 -15.76
CA VAL A 106 11.19 13.61 -14.95
C VAL A 106 11.37 12.12 -14.61
N CYS A 107 11.19 11.76 -13.36
CA CYS A 107 11.16 10.38 -12.90
C CYS A 107 9.75 9.99 -12.46
N ILE A 108 9.18 8.97 -13.10
CA ILE A 108 7.88 8.40 -12.74
C ILE A 108 8.13 7.13 -11.93
N VAL A 109 7.67 7.09 -10.69
CA VAL A 109 7.74 5.90 -9.83
C VAL A 109 6.38 5.21 -9.83
N GLU A 110 6.30 4.00 -10.38
CA GLU A 110 5.09 3.19 -10.35
C GLU A 110 4.98 2.43 -9.04
N ALA A 111 3.91 2.69 -8.28
CA ALA A 111 3.63 2.02 -7.02
C ALA A 111 2.57 0.92 -7.18
N MET A 112 2.74 -0.18 -6.44
CA MET A 112 1.76 -1.25 -6.31
C MET A 112 0.51 -0.77 -5.55
N GLY A 113 -0.57 -1.55 -5.56
CA GLY A 113 -1.79 -1.30 -4.78
C GLY A 113 -3.08 -1.51 -5.58
N ARG A 114 -3.00 -1.82 -6.86
CA ARG A 114 -4.14 -2.09 -7.74
C ARG A 114 -5.19 -0.97 -7.71
N ASN A 115 -6.37 -1.25 -7.09
CA ASN A 115 -7.50 -0.33 -7.03
C ASN A 115 -7.47 0.60 -5.83
N ALA A 116 -6.54 0.41 -4.89
CA ALA A 116 -6.40 1.20 -3.67
C ALA A 116 -5.05 1.92 -3.63
N GLY A 117 -5.06 3.22 -3.47
CA GLY A 117 -3.89 4.09 -3.58
C GLY A 117 -3.05 4.22 -2.31
N TRP A 118 -3.27 3.41 -1.29
CA TRP A 118 -2.63 3.55 0.02
C TRP A 118 -1.10 3.54 -0.03
N ILE A 119 -0.50 2.61 -0.79
CA ILE A 119 0.96 2.55 -0.95
C ILE A 119 1.46 3.79 -1.70
N THR A 120 0.80 4.15 -2.80
CA THR A 120 1.13 5.33 -3.60
C THR A 120 1.08 6.61 -2.75
N ALA A 121 0.02 6.77 -1.95
CA ALA A 121 -0.17 7.88 -1.02
C ALA A 121 0.97 7.98 0.00
N ALA A 122 1.44 6.83 0.53
CA ALA A 122 2.51 6.78 1.52
C ALA A 122 3.85 7.35 1.02
N SER A 123 4.03 7.51 -0.29
CA SER A 123 5.20 8.20 -0.85
C SER A 123 5.34 9.64 -0.36
N ALA A 124 4.24 10.29 0.05
CA ALA A 124 4.27 11.63 0.65
C ALA A 124 5.16 11.72 1.90
N LEU A 125 5.35 10.60 2.61
CA LEU A 125 6.25 10.51 3.76
C LEU A 125 7.74 10.69 3.40
N ALA A 126 8.10 10.70 2.12
CA ALA A 126 9.45 11.00 1.66
C ALA A 126 9.83 12.48 1.87
N ARG A 127 8.85 13.36 2.03
CA ARG A 127 9.05 14.80 2.14
C ARG A 127 9.38 15.21 3.57
N GLU A 128 10.45 15.92 3.77
CA GLU A 128 10.80 16.59 5.03
C GLU A 128 10.57 18.10 4.96
N LYS A 129 10.77 18.68 3.79
CA LYS A 129 10.64 20.11 3.56
C LYS A 129 9.97 20.43 2.22
N LYS A 130 9.58 21.68 2.06
CA LYS A 130 8.97 22.16 0.82
C LYS A 130 9.93 21.97 -0.35
N GLY A 131 9.45 21.39 -1.44
CA GLY A 131 10.22 21.11 -2.66
C GLY A 131 10.90 19.74 -2.67
N ASP A 132 10.77 18.94 -1.62
CA ASP A 132 11.20 17.55 -1.64
C ASP A 132 10.25 16.68 -2.49
N ALA A 133 10.81 15.61 -3.06
CA ALA A 133 10.05 14.61 -3.78
C ALA A 133 9.20 13.73 -2.80
N PRO A 134 8.08 13.19 -3.29
CA PRO A 134 7.50 13.33 -4.62
C PRO A 134 6.84 14.70 -4.82
N HIS A 135 6.88 15.21 -6.04
CA HIS A 135 6.25 16.49 -6.35
C HIS A 135 4.78 16.34 -6.75
N LEU A 136 4.41 15.16 -7.24
CA LEU A 136 3.05 14.78 -7.62
C LEU A 136 2.77 13.35 -7.21
N ILE A 137 1.52 13.09 -6.78
CA ILE A 137 1.04 11.76 -6.37
C ILE A 137 -0.33 11.53 -7.03
N TYR A 138 -0.42 10.49 -7.88
CA TYR A 138 -1.66 10.15 -8.57
C TYR A 138 -2.21 8.82 -8.07
N LEU A 139 -3.42 8.86 -7.49
CA LEU A 139 -4.11 7.73 -6.86
C LEU A 139 -5.21 7.17 -7.78
N PRO A 140 -5.51 5.86 -7.70
CA PRO A 140 -6.55 5.24 -8.53
C PRO A 140 -7.98 5.61 -8.11
N GLU A 141 -8.15 6.27 -6.97
CA GLU A 141 -9.41 6.78 -6.45
C GLU A 141 -9.93 7.99 -7.24
N ARG A 142 -9.04 8.72 -7.92
CA ARG A 142 -9.38 9.85 -8.77
C ARG A 142 -9.18 9.53 -10.25
N PRO A 143 -10.07 9.97 -11.14
CA PRO A 143 -9.86 9.86 -12.58
C PRO A 143 -8.58 10.57 -13.00
N PHE A 144 -7.75 9.87 -13.76
CA PHE A 144 -6.53 10.43 -14.32
C PHE A 144 -6.85 11.21 -15.61
N ARG A 145 -6.35 12.46 -15.69
CA ARG A 145 -6.50 13.36 -16.84
C ARG A 145 -5.12 13.71 -17.38
N GLU A 146 -4.86 13.33 -18.63
CA GLU A 146 -3.55 13.50 -19.27
C GLU A 146 -3.16 14.97 -19.39
N GLU A 147 -4.11 15.84 -19.72
CA GLU A 147 -3.86 17.27 -19.90
C GLU A 147 -3.41 17.91 -18.58
N GLU A 148 -4.11 17.67 -17.49
CA GLU A 148 -3.78 18.20 -16.16
C GLU A 148 -2.42 17.67 -15.67
N PHE A 149 -2.15 16.38 -15.90
CA PHE A 149 -0.86 15.78 -15.59
C PHE A 149 0.30 16.47 -16.35
N LEU A 150 0.14 16.69 -17.65
CA LEU A 150 1.16 17.33 -18.47
C LEU A 150 1.39 18.80 -18.08
N GLU A 151 0.32 19.52 -17.73
CA GLU A 151 0.41 20.90 -17.22
C GLU A 151 1.19 20.97 -15.90
N ASP A 152 0.86 20.07 -14.96
CA ASP A 152 1.53 20.01 -13.66
C ASP A 152 3.01 19.65 -13.80
N VAL A 153 3.34 18.63 -14.61
CA VAL A 153 4.72 18.23 -14.87
C VAL A 153 5.51 19.36 -15.52
N LYS A 154 4.94 20.03 -16.54
CA LYS A 154 5.60 21.13 -17.22
C LYS A 154 5.91 22.28 -16.27
N ARG A 155 4.91 22.72 -15.50
CA ARG A 155 5.04 23.81 -14.53
C ARG A 155 6.14 23.51 -13.50
N LEU A 156 6.10 22.31 -12.92
CA LEU A 156 7.09 21.90 -11.91
C LEU A 156 8.50 21.73 -12.51
N TYR A 157 8.59 21.25 -13.74
CA TYR A 157 9.88 21.12 -14.41
C TYR A 157 10.52 22.50 -14.73
N GLU A 158 9.70 23.47 -15.14
CA GLU A 158 10.16 24.86 -15.35
C GLU A 158 10.63 25.52 -14.03
N GLU A 159 10.00 25.17 -12.90
CA GLU A 159 10.35 25.70 -11.57
C GLU A 159 11.58 25.00 -10.97
N LEU A 160 11.66 23.68 -11.03
CA LEU A 160 12.62 22.87 -10.28
C LEU A 160 13.74 22.26 -11.13
N GLY A 161 13.57 22.17 -12.45
CA GLY A 161 14.48 21.50 -13.38
C GLY A 161 14.42 19.97 -13.35
N GLY A 162 13.86 19.35 -12.32
CA GLY A 162 13.65 17.92 -12.17
C GLY A 162 12.38 17.63 -11.40
N VAL A 163 11.63 16.59 -11.79
CA VAL A 163 10.33 16.24 -11.19
C VAL A 163 10.26 14.76 -10.88
N VAL A 164 9.80 14.42 -9.68
CA VAL A 164 9.45 13.04 -9.30
C VAL A 164 7.93 12.95 -9.15
N VAL A 165 7.34 12.03 -9.89
CA VAL A 165 5.92 11.69 -9.82
C VAL A 165 5.78 10.28 -9.29
N VAL A 166 4.90 10.06 -8.32
CA VAL A 166 4.51 8.72 -7.90
C VAL A 166 3.11 8.43 -8.41
N ALA A 167 2.95 7.34 -9.15
CA ALA A 167 1.70 6.96 -9.78
C ALA A 167 1.32 5.52 -9.44
N SER A 168 0.03 5.31 -9.13
CA SER A 168 -0.47 3.95 -8.91
C SER A 168 -0.51 3.14 -10.19
N GLU A 169 -0.17 1.85 -10.12
CA GLU A 169 -0.38 0.88 -11.22
C GLU A 169 -1.86 0.76 -11.63
N GLY A 170 -2.78 1.20 -10.77
CA GLY A 170 -4.23 1.08 -10.94
C GLY A 170 -4.93 2.32 -11.48
N LEU A 171 -4.21 3.31 -12.02
CA LEU A 171 -4.81 4.53 -12.55
C LEU A 171 -5.87 4.26 -13.61
N LYS A 172 -6.97 5.02 -13.55
CA LYS A 172 -8.14 4.89 -14.43
C LYS A 172 -8.53 6.21 -15.05
N LYS A 173 -9.09 6.13 -16.24
CA LYS A 173 -9.75 7.26 -16.94
C LYS A 173 -11.09 7.60 -16.29
N GLU A 174 -11.71 8.69 -16.71
CA GLU A 174 -13.05 9.11 -16.24
C GLU A 174 -14.13 8.03 -16.47
N ASN A 175 -14.01 7.26 -17.54
CA ASN A 175 -14.93 6.16 -17.83
C ASN A 175 -14.68 4.88 -17.01
N GLY A 176 -13.71 4.91 -16.06
CA GLY A 176 -13.34 3.80 -15.21
C GLY A 176 -12.42 2.76 -15.86
N GLU A 177 -12.06 2.93 -17.13
CA GLU A 177 -11.08 2.06 -17.80
C GLU A 177 -9.66 2.36 -17.30
N PRO A 178 -8.80 1.33 -17.17
CA PRO A 178 -7.38 1.54 -16.90
C PRO A 178 -6.73 2.44 -17.96
N ILE A 179 -5.79 3.30 -17.54
CA ILE A 179 -5.05 4.14 -18.50
C ILE A 179 -4.14 3.32 -19.41
N VAL A 180 -3.70 2.15 -18.94
CA VAL A 180 -2.94 1.18 -19.73
C VAL A 180 -3.77 -0.10 -19.87
N PRO A 181 -3.96 -0.63 -21.08
CA PRO A 181 -4.80 -1.79 -21.31
C PRO A 181 -4.22 -3.05 -20.64
N PRO A 182 -5.07 -4.03 -20.30
CA PRO A 182 -4.60 -5.30 -19.80
C PRO A 182 -3.85 -6.08 -20.88
N ILE A 183 -2.67 -6.63 -20.53
CA ILE A 183 -1.83 -7.43 -21.40
C ILE A 183 -2.27 -8.90 -21.37
N PHE A 184 -2.60 -9.39 -20.18
CA PHE A 184 -2.89 -10.82 -19.98
C PHE A 184 -3.88 -11.02 -18.83
N ARG A 185 -4.71 -12.08 -18.93
CA ARG A 185 -5.63 -12.52 -17.89
C ARG A 185 -5.37 -13.97 -17.54
N SER A 186 -5.23 -14.28 -16.25
CA SER A 186 -5.07 -15.65 -15.74
C SER A 186 -5.99 -15.85 -14.55
N GLY A 187 -7.05 -16.63 -14.74
CA GLY A 187 -8.09 -16.81 -13.74
C GLY A 187 -8.68 -15.47 -13.28
N ARG A 188 -8.58 -15.15 -11.99
CA ARG A 188 -9.03 -13.86 -11.44
C ARG A 188 -7.99 -12.74 -11.54
N SER A 189 -6.77 -13.05 -11.94
CA SER A 189 -5.69 -12.08 -12.02
C SER A 189 -5.66 -11.39 -13.38
N VAL A 190 -5.60 -10.07 -13.38
CA VAL A 190 -5.41 -9.23 -14.56
C VAL A 190 -4.03 -8.60 -14.47
N TYR A 191 -3.25 -8.74 -15.53
CA TYR A 191 -1.93 -8.14 -15.66
C TYR A 191 -2.04 -6.95 -16.62
N TYR A 192 -1.79 -5.76 -16.10
CA TYR A 192 -1.81 -4.53 -16.87
C TYR A 192 -0.43 -4.22 -17.44
N GLY A 193 -0.38 -3.30 -18.42
CA GLY A 193 0.86 -2.71 -18.86
C GLY A 193 1.50 -1.84 -17.77
N ASP A 194 2.67 -1.32 -18.06
CA ASP A 194 3.46 -0.50 -17.16
C ASP A 194 2.95 0.96 -17.23
N VAL A 195 2.28 1.41 -16.17
CA VAL A 195 1.76 2.77 -16.04
C VAL A 195 2.90 3.79 -16.01
N GLY A 196 3.97 3.48 -15.29
CA GLY A 196 5.13 4.37 -15.19
C GLY A 196 5.79 4.59 -16.55
N ALA A 197 5.97 3.53 -17.35
CA ALA A 197 6.52 3.63 -18.69
C ALA A 197 5.60 4.44 -19.62
N TYR A 198 4.29 4.20 -19.56
CA TYR A 198 3.30 4.96 -20.32
C TYR A 198 3.38 6.46 -20.02
N LEU A 199 3.39 6.85 -18.75
CA LEU A 199 3.46 8.24 -18.34
C LEU A 199 4.79 8.90 -18.72
N ALA A 200 5.92 8.17 -18.60
CA ALA A 200 7.22 8.66 -19.04
C ALA A 200 7.24 8.90 -20.56
N GLU A 201 6.70 7.98 -21.34
CA GLU A 201 6.57 8.12 -22.79
C GLU A 201 5.67 9.32 -23.17
N LEU A 202 4.57 9.52 -22.44
CA LEU A 202 3.66 10.65 -22.62
C LEU A 202 4.37 12.00 -22.40
N VAL A 203 5.18 12.13 -21.34
CA VAL A 203 6.00 13.32 -21.06
C VAL A 203 6.99 13.58 -22.18
N ILE A 204 7.72 12.56 -22.64
CA ILE A 204 8.70 12.69 -23.73
C ILE A 204 8.02 13.16 -25.02
N ARG A 205 6.92 12.53 -25.41
CA ARG A 205 6.25 12.80 -26.67
C ARG A 205 5.53 14.16 -26.69
N LYS A 206 4.92 14.56 -25.58
CA LYS A 206 4.08 15.76 -25.53
C LYS A 206 4.83 17.02 -25.11
N LEU A 207 5.82 16.88 -24.20
CA LEU A 207 6.56 18.01 -23.66
C LEU A 207 8.00 18.10 -24.19
N GLY A 208 8.54 17.06 -24.82
CA GLY A 208 9.94 17.04 -25.23
C GLY A 208 10.93 16.96 -24.06
N ILE A 209 10.43 16.71 -22.84
CA ILE A 209 11.24 16.59 -21.63
C ILE A 209 11.71 15.14 -21.49
N LYS A 210 13.01 14.95 -21.16
CA LYS A 210 13.53 13.62 -20.85
C LYS A 210 12.81 13.03 -19.64
N ALA A 211 12.29 11.83 -19.76
CA ALA A 211 11.62 11.13 -18.67
C ALA A 211 12.04 9.66 -18.59
N ARG A 212 11.92 9.09 -17.40
CA ARG A 212 12.15 7.66 -17.13
C ARG A 212 11.10 7.15 -16.15
N SER A 213 10.94 5.85 -16.07
CA SER A 213 10.11 5.19 -15.07
C SER A 213 10.94 4.24 -14.22
N GLU A 214 10.58 4.18 -12.94
CA GLU A 214 11.11 3.22 -11.98
C GLU A 214 9.94 2.42 -11.39
N LYS A 215 10.12 1.10 -11.27
CA LYS A 215 9.09 0.19 -10.77
C LYS A 215 9.67 -0.69 -9.67
N PRO A 216 9.64 -0.24 -8.40
CA PRO A 216 10.16 -1.02 -7.27
C PRO A 216 9.52 -2.41 -7.14
N GLY A 217 8.23 -2.52 -7.42
CA GLY A 217 7.52 -3.80 -7.57
C GLY A 217 7.68 -4.72 -6.36
N ILE A 218 8.16 -5.95 -6.61
CA ILE A 218 8.30 -7.00 -5.59
C ILE A 218 9.22 -6.57 -4.43
N CYS A 219 10.21 -5.73 -4.67
CA CYS A 219 11.11 -5.24 -3.62
C CYS A 219 10.33 -4.56 -2.48
N GLY A 220 9.27 -3.81 -2.79
CA GLY A 220 8.43 -3.13 -1.80
C GLY A 220 7.71 -4.04 -0.80
N ARG A 221 7.55 -5.32 -1.12
CA ARG A 221 6.94 -6.31 -0.21
C ARG A 221 7.93 -7.36 0.35
N ALA A 222 9.20 -7.28 -0.04
CA ALA A 222 10.21 -8.29 0.30
C ALA A 222 11.42 -7.69 1.04
N SER A 223 11.50 -6.37 1.17
CA SER A 223 12.62 -5.70 1.83
C SER A 223 12.63 -5.97 3.33
N ILE A 224 13.66 -6.65 3.80
CA ILE A 224 13.89 -6.84 5.24
C ILE A 224 14.56 -5.60 5.88
N PRO A 225 15.52 -4.93 5.24
CA PRO A 225 16.17 -3.74 5.83
C PRO A 225 15.20 -2.58 6.08
N LEU A 226 14.15 -2.43 5.24
CA LEU A 226 13.15 -1.36 5.34
C LEU A 226 11.82 -1.82 5.95
N GLN A 227 11.84 -2.91 6.72
CA GLN A 227 10.67 -3.35 7.47
C GLN A 227 10.35 -2.35 8.60
N SER A 228 9.09 -1.92 8.72
CA SER A 228 8.63 -1.14 9.86
C SER A 228 8.61 -1.99 11.13
N ALA A 229 9.12 -1.45 12.24
CA ALA A 229 9.10 -2.12 13.53
C ALA A 229 7.66 -2.27 14.04
N VAL A 230 6.85 -1.22 13.88
CA VAL A 230 5.41 -1.21 14.24
C VAL A 230 4.67 -2.30 13.48
N ASP A 231 4.80 -2.34 12.16
CA ASP A 231 4.14 -3.34 11.30
C ASP A 231 4.49 -4.78 11.70
N ARG A 232 5.77 -5.03 12.03
CA ARG A 232 6.22 -6.35 12.49
C ARG A 232 5.61 -6.75 13.83
N GLU A 233 5.56 -5.83 14.79
CA GLU A 233 5.00 -6.08 16.12
C GLU A 233 3.50 -6.32 16.03
N GLU A 234 2.80 -5.54 15.22
CA GLU A 234 1.37 -5.67 14.99
C GLU A 234 1.02 -6.95 14.21
N ALA A 235 1.86 -7.40 13.28
CA ALA A 235 1.68 -8.68 12.62
C ALA A 235 1.75 -9.86 13.63
N VAL A 236 2.66 -9.80 14.60
CA VAL A 236 2.72 -10.79 15.70
C VAL A 236 1.49 -10.69 16.58
N LEU A 237 1.06 -9.49 16.91
CA LEU A 237 -0.14 -9.24 17.71
C LEU A 237 -1.41 -9.76 17.03
N ALA A 238 -1.56 -9.53 15.71
CA ALA A 238 -2.68 -10.08 14.94
C ALA A 238 -2.74 -11.61 15.01
N GLY A 239 -1.61 -12.28 14.85
CA GLY A 239 -1.53 -13.75 14.97
C GLY A 239 -1.89 -14.25 16.36
N ARG A 240 -1.39 -13.60 17.41
CA ARG A 240 -1.71 -13.92 18.81
C ARG A 240 -3.20 -13.74 19.10
N THR A 241 -3.76 -12.57 18.74
CA THR A 241 -5.17 -12.27 18.94
C THR A 241 -6.09 -13.26 18.22
N ALA A 242 -5.74 -13.67 17.00
CA ALA A 242 -6.51 -14.67 16.28
C ALA A 242 -6.55 -16.02 17.03
N LEU A 243 -5.39 -16.47 17.53
CA LEU A 243 -5.32 -17.72 18.31
C LEU A 243 -6.11 -17.62 19.61
N GLU A 244 -5.94 -16.55 20.37
CA GLU A 244 -6.65 -16.32 21.64
C GLU A 244 -8.16 -16.25 21.42
N SER A 245 -8.62 -15.58 20.36
CA SER A 245 -10.03 -15.53 19.98
C SER A 245 -10.59 -16.92 19.63
N ALA A 246 -9.85 -17.71 18.87
CA ALA A 246 -10.24 -19.07 18.54
C ALA A 246 -10.30 -19.98 19.78
N LEU A 247 -9.33 -19.86 20.70
CA LEU A 247 -9.31 -20.58 21.99
C LEU A 247 -10.48 -20.18 22.91
N ALA A 248 -10.88 -18.90 22.86
CA ALA A 248 -12.06 -18.38 23.57
C ALA A 248 -13.39 -18.81 22.91
N GLY A 249 -13.35 -19.58 21.83
CA GLY A 249 -14.53 -20.11 21.16
C GLY A 249 -15.11 -19.25 20.06
N GLN A 250 -14.48 -18.11 19.72
CA GLN A 250 -14.91 -17.28 18.59
C GLN A 250 -14.67 -18.01 17.26
N THR A 251 -15.57 -17.77 16.31
CA THR A 251 -15.47 -18.31 14.93
C THR A 251 -16.21 -17.39 13.97
N GLY A 252 -15.79 -17.34 12.72
CA GLY A 252 -16.41 -16.46 11.72
C GLY A 252 -16.06 -14.99 11.94
N VAL A 253 -14.91 -14.71 12.52
CA VAL A 253 -14.40 -13.36 12.75
C VAL A 253 -13.03 -13.17 12.10
N MET A 254 -12.68 -11.92 11.85
CA MET A 254 -11.34 -11.48 11.46
C MET A 254 -10.75 -10.60 12.57
N VAL A 255 -9.46 -10.71 12.82
CA VAL A 255 -8.75 -9.73 13.66
C VAL A 255 -8.78 -8.37 12.97
N SER A 256 -9.07 -7.33 13.71
CA SER A 256 -9.02 -5.94 13.23
C SER A 256 -8.21 -5.08 14.17
N PHE A 257 -7.68 -3.99 13.64
CA PHE A 257 -6.97 -2.98 14.42
C PHE A 257 -7.85 -1.74 14.58
N VAL A 258 -7.91 -1.24 15.81
CA VAL A 258 -8.66 -0.03 16.16
C VAL A 258 -7.67 0.99 16.70
N ARG A 259 -7.55 2.11 15.99
CA ARG A 259 -6.72 3.23 16.43
C ARG A 259 -7.45 3.99 17.53
N GLU A 260 -6.77 4.26 18.63
CA GLU A 260 -7.27 5.07 19.70
C GLU A 260 -6.96 6.55 19.47
N ALA A 261 -7.91 7.41 19.82
CA ALA A 261 -7.62 8.83 19.96
C ALA A 261 -6.71 9.04 21.18
N SER A 262 -5.58 9.70 20.99
CA SER A 262 -4.68 10.00 22.09
C SER A 262 -4.56 11.52 22.26
N GLU A 263 -4.66 12.00 23.50
CA GLU A 263 -4.60 13.44 23.83
C GLU A 263 -3.20 14.03 23.55
N ASP A 264 -2.17 13.20 23.63
CA ASP A 264 -0.78 13.58 23.42
C ASP A 264 -0.30 13.40 21.98
N GLY A 265 -1.20 13.00 21.05
CA GLY A 265 -0.87 12.73 19.65
C GLY A 265 -0.05 11.45 19.43
N SER A 266 0.23 10.65 20.48
CA SER A 266 0.94 9.38 20.34
C SER A 266 0.09 8.36 19.61
N TYR A 267 0.74 7.54 18.77
CA TYR A 267 0.09 6.41 18.11
C TYR A 267 -0.24 5.32 19.13
N ARG A 268 -1.51 4.96 19.19
CA ARG A 268 -2.00 3.84 20.01
C ARG A 268 -2.97 3.01 19.20
N MET A 269 -2.85 1.71 19.31
CA MET A 269 -3.70 0.74 18.63
C MET A 269 -3.99 -0.42 19.55
N HIS A 270 -5.21 -0.93 19.50
CA HIS A 270 -5.56 -2.21 20.12
C HIS A 270 -6.19 -3.16 19.10
N PRO A 271 -5.92 -4.47 19.21
CA PRO A 271 -6.56 -5.45 18.38
C PRO A 271 -7.98 -5.75 18.87
N GLY A 272 -8.88 -5.99 17.93
CA GLY A 272 -10.24 -6.47 18.15
C GLY A 272 -10.59 -7.58 17.17
N THR A 273 -11.85 -7.98 17.16
CA THR A 273 -12.40 -8.89 16.16
C THR A 273 -13.67 -8.32 15.57
N VAL A 274 -13.86 -8.53 14.27
CA VAL A 274 -15.07 -8.12 13.53
C VAL A 274 -15.67 -9.33 12.81
N PRO A 275 -16.99 -9.39 12.63
CA PRO A 275 -17.62 -10.44 11.84
C PRO A 275 -17.02 -10.50 10.44
N ILE A 276 -16.72 -11.70 9.96
CA ILE A 276 -16.08 -11.88 8.65
C ILE A 276 -16.98 -11.39 7.50
N GLU A 277 -18.29 -11.46 7.68
CA GLU A 277 -19.30 -11.00 6.73
C GLU A 277 -19.23 -9.49 6.47
N GLU A 278 -18.78 -8.71 7.42
CA GLU A 278 -18.59 -7.25 7.27
C GLU A 278 -17.34 -6.88 6.46
N VAL A 279 -16.44 -7.86 6.27
CA VAL A 279 -15.16 -7.69 5.56
C VAL A 279 -15.21 -8.27 4.15
N MET A 280 -15.91 -9.40 4.00
CA MET A 280 -16.01 -10.11 2.73
C MET A 280 -16.58 -9.22 1.64
N MET A 281 -16.01 -9.30 0.42
CA MET A 281 -16.48 -8.58 -0.78
C MET A 281 -16.35 -7.06 -0.73
N TYR A 282 -15.74 -6.50 0.30
CA TYR A 282 -15.51 -5.06 0.42
C TYR A 282 -14.03 -4.73 0.21
N GLU A 283 -13.77 -3.70 -0.59
CA GLU A 283 -12.43 -3.15 -0.81
C GLU A 283 -12.36 -1.74 -0.21
N ARG A 284 -11.43 -1.52 0.72
CA ARG A 284 -11.21 -0.25 1.36
C ARG A 284 -10.32 0.63 0.49
N LYS A 285 -10.81 1.78 0.11
CA LYS A 285 -10.10 2.80 -0.66
C LYS A 285 -9.56 3.91 0.23
N VAL A 286 -8.63 4.68 -0.32
CA VAL A 286 -8.19 5.92 0.31
C VAL A 286 -9.38 6.89 0.40
N PRO A 287 -9.71 7.39 1.61
CA PRO A 287 -10.81 8.35 1.78
C PRO A 287 -10.58 9.64 1.00
N GLU A 288 -11.66 10.26 0.59
CA GLU A 288 -11.65 11.52 -0.15
C GLU A 288 -10.97 12.66 0.64
N SER A 289 -11.11 12.66 1.98
CA SER A 289 -10.45 13.64 2.87
C SER A 289 -8.92 13.53 2.85
N TYR A 290 -8.38 12.41 2.39
CA TYR A 290 -6.94 12.19 2.30
C TYR A 290 -6.34 12.62 0.96
N ILE A 291 -7.18 13.04 0.00
CA ILE A 291 -6.76 13.45 -1.34
C ILE A 291 -7.00 14.96 -1.48
N ASN A 292 -6.03 15.70 -2.03
CA ASN A 292 -6.22 17.12 -2.26
C ASN A 292 -7.30 17.40 -3.34
N GLU A 293 -7.83 18.61 -3.39
CA GLU A 293 -8.89 18.99 -4.32
C GLU A 293 -8.53 18.73 -5.79
N ARG A 294 -7.28 18.94 -6.17
CA ARG A 294 -6.79 18.72 -7.54
C ARG A 294 -6.58 17.24 -7.89
N GLY A 295 -6.54 16.34 -6.89
CA GLY A 295 -6.36 14.91 -7.10
C GLY A 295 -4.93 14.49 -7.52
N ASN A 296 -3.94 15.33 -7.28
CA ASN A 296 -2.53 15.13 -7.64
C ASN A 296 -1.58 15.12 -6.44
N ASP A 297 -2.13 15.04 -5.23
CA ASP A 297 -1.39 14.95 -3.97
C ASP A 297 -2.30 14.46 -2.83
N VAL A 298 -1.71 14.18 -1.67
CA VAL A 298 -2.42 13.81 -0.45
C VAL A 298 -2.41 14.94 0.58
N THR A 299 -3.34 14.88 1.54
CA THR A 299 -3.48 15.87 2.60
C THR A 299 -2.57 15.57 3.80
N GLU A 300 -2.33 16.56 4.65
CA GLU A 300 -1.62 16.39 5.93
C GLU A 300 -2.34 15.44 6.88
N GLU A 301 -3.64 15.26 6.75
CA GLU A 301 -4.40 14.28 7.51
C GLU A 301 -3.93 12.86 7.19
N PHE A 302 -3.74 12.55 5.90
CA PHE A 302 -3.16 11.27 5.48
C PHE A 302 -1.74 11.09 6.00
N VAL A 303 -0.88 12.11 5.85
CA VAL A 303 0.52 12.05 6.30
C VAL A 303 0.58 11.75 7.80
N SER A 304 -0.21 12.46 8.60
CA SER A 304 -0.30 12.27 10.05
C SER A 304 -0.78 10.87 10.44
N TRP A 305 -1.76 10.33 9.70
CA TRP A 305 -2.28 8.98 9.90
C TRP A 305 -1.24 7.91 9.56
N CYS A 306 -0.53 8.07 8.43
CA CYS A 306 0.37 7.05 7.89
C CYS A 306 1.74 7.00 8.58
N LYS A 307 2.24 8.16 9.02
CA LYS A 307 3.59 8.33 9.56
C LYS A 307 3.97 7.33 10.66
N PRO A 308 3.15 7.10 11.70
CA PRO A 308 3.50 6.14 12.75
C PRO A 308 3.52 4.69 12.27
N LEU A 309 2.76 4.32 11.25
CA LEU A 309 2.72 2.96 10.70
C LEU A 309 3.98 2.63 9.90
N ALA A 310 4.44 3.59 9.12
CA ALA A 310 5.60 3.43 8.26
C ALA A 310 6.92 3.48 9.05
N ASP A 311 6.95 4.18 10.19
CA ASP A 311 8.16 4.32 11.02
C ASP A 311 9.37 4.76 10.17
N VAL A 312 9.16 5.79 9.32
CA VAL A 312 10.18 6.30 8.40
C VAL A 312 11.26 7.04 9.20
N HIS A 313 12.50 6.67 8.97
CA HIS A 313 13.66 7.34 9.52
C HIS A 313 14.43 8.01 8.39
N HIS A 314 14.14 9.28 8.18
CA HIS A 314 14.82 10.04 7.15
C HIS A 314 16.32 10.15 7.42
N ARG A 315 17.11 9.97 6.36
CA ARG A 315 18.53 10.28 6.37
C ARG A 315 18.70 11.73 5.95
N GLU A 316 19.46 12.49 6.70
CA GLU A 316 19.85 13.83 6.26
C GLU A 316 20.71 13.71 4.99
N PHE A 317 20.18 14.18 3.87
CA PHE A 317 20.95 14.36 2.65
C PHE A 317 21.58 15.74 2.66
N ILE A 318 22.90 15.80 2.42
CA ILE A 318 23.60 17.08 2.33
C ILE A 318 23.18 17.79 1.04
N ASP A 319 22.62 18.99 1.18
CA ASP A 319 22.30 19.88 0.08
C ASP A 319 23.31 21.03 0.01
N PHE A 320 24.32 20.88 -0.84
CA PHE A 320 25.33 21.92 -1.02
C PHE A 320 24.78 23.18 -1.67
N GLN A 321 23.70 23.13 -2.43
CA GLN A 321 23.09 24.32 -3.03
C GLN A 321 22.44 25.17 -1.93
N GLU A 322 21.67 24.56 -1.04
CA GLU A 322 21.07 25.22 0.13
C GLU A 322 22.16 25.82 1.03
N TYR A 323 23.20 25.04 1.35
CA TYR A 323 24.33 25.49 2.14
C TYR A 323 25.12 26.65 1.49
N TYR A 324 25.24 26.66 0.16
CA TYR A 324 25.92 27.74 -0.58
C TYR A 324 25.13 29.06 -0.54
N TRP A 325 23.81 28.99 -0.71
CA TRP A 325 22.95 30.18 -0.67
C TRP A 325 22.82 30.75 0.74
N GLU A 326 22.73 29.94 1.77
CA GLU A 326 22.75 30.41 3.16
C GLU A 326 24.04 31.16 3.53
N ARG A 327 25.18 30.75 2.99
CA ARG A 327 26.44 31.44 3.20
C ARG A 327 26.56 32.74 2.41
N LYS A 328 25.99 32.83 1.22
CA LYS A 328 25.94 34.07 0.44
C LYS A 328 25.08 35.14 1.12
N GLY A 329 23.86 34.74 1.59
CA GLY A 329 22.99 35.67 2.31
C GLY A 329 23.50 36.16 3.67
N LYS A 330 24.53 35.50 4.24
CA LYS A 330 25.21 35.96 5.48
C LYS A 330 26.43 36.87 5.22
N ARG A 331 26.78 37.12 3.95
CA ARG A 331 27.91 37.96 3.54
C ARG A 331 27.50 39.29 2.91
N GLU A 332 26.21 39.48 2.66
CA GLU A 332 25.59 40.77 2.32
C GLU A 332 24.90 41.35 3.57
#